data_b84a2e0fdca349870c747afd7f33ba9c
#
_entry.id   b84a2e0fdca349870c747afd7f33ba9c
#
_cell.length_a   1.000
_cell.length_b   1.000
_cell.length_c   1.000
_cell.angle_alpha   90.00
_cell.angle_beta   90.00
_cell.angle_gamma   90.00
#
_symmetry.space_group_name_H-M   'P 1'
#
loop_
_entity.id
_entity.type
_entity.pdbx_description
1 polymer ?
#
loop_
_entity_poly.entity_id
_entity_poly.type
_entity_poly.pdbx_seq_one_letter_code
_entity_poly.pdbx_strand_id
1 'polypeptide(L)'
;MLTLFRRFAARFALTLFLVVLEAAGWTLFPLVIGRAVDSVLADSRQGLYELAGLGIAAMAVAIVRRLVDSRAYARIYARLGEELVDRQAESTSTRTARLGMLWEMVEFFENSLPDLVTSVIRLAGTVLILSALNRPVFLGCLAVAAATVVLYALTGNLTTRYNQGLNDQHEREVDAVESGDPARVGRHLRDMMRWNIKLSDLEAANFGIVWVLMVGLLVFSVAEAAERTVEYGMVLAVVMYVFEFAESVTLLPFYYQQWLRLREISGRLTAVTAAA
;
A
#
# COMPACT_ATOMS: atom_id res chain seq x y z
N MET A 1 -16.43 1.79 -16.97
CA MET A 1 -15.16 2.37 -16.49
C MET A 1 -14.34 3.07 -17.57
N LEU A 2 -14.00 2.43 -18.70
CA LEU A 2 -13.25 3.07 -19.79
C LEU A 2 -13.83 4.41 -20.29
N THR A 3 -15.12 4.55 -20.32
CA THR A 3 -15.81 5.80 -20.73
C THR A 3 -15.68 6.92 -19.69
N LEU A 4 -15.71 6.58 -18.39
CA LEU A 4 -15.46 7.52 -17.30
C LEU A 4 -14.00 7.99 -17.28
N PHE A 5 -13.05 7.07 -17.43
CA PHE A 5 -11.63 7.42 -17.57
C PHE A 5 -11.38 8.34 -18.77
N ARG A 6 -11.99 8.06 -19.92
CA ARG A 6 -11.84 8.92 -21.10
C ARG A 6 -12.39 10.34 -20.89
N ARG A 7 -13.51 10.48 -20.17
CA ARG A 7 -14.15 11.77 -19.90
C ARG A 7 -13.32 12.66 -18.97
N PHE A 8 -12.55 12.07 -18.05
CA PHE A 8 -11.72 12.78 -17.08
C PHE A 8 -10.22 12.49 -17.25
N ALA A 9 -9.81 11.95 -18.39
CA ALA A 9 -8.46 11.44 -18.65
C ALA A 9 -7.36 12.47 -18.35
N ALA A 10 -7.56 13.74 -18.73
CA ALA A 10 -6.58 14.80 -18.47
C ALA A 10 -6.36 15.06 -16.97
N ARG A 11 -7.41 14.94 -16.14
CA ARG A 11 -7.30 15.12 -14.69
C ARG A 11 -6.62 13.93 -14.04
N PHE A 12 -6.99 12.71 -14.42
CA PHE A 12 -6.32 11.51 -13.97
C PHE A 12 -4.84 11.49 -14.37
N ALA A 13 -4.53 11.92 -15.60
CA ALA A 13 -3.14 12.01 -16.06
C ALA A 13 -2.33 13.04 -15.25
N LEU A 14 -2.91 14.19 -14.92
CA LEU A 14 -2.28 15.21 -14.09
C LEU A 14 -2.02 14.68 -12.67
N THR A 15 -3.04 14.08 -12.03
CA THR A 15 -2.90 13.46 -10.71
C THR A 15 -1.80 12.40 -10.72
N LEU A 16 -1.85 11.48 -11.70
CA LEU A 16 -0.86 10.41 -11.82
C LEU A 16 0.56 10.96 -12.05
N PHE A 17 0.71 12.00 -12.87
CA PHE A 17 1.99 12.68 -13.08
C PHE A 17 2.53 13.28 -11.78
N LEU A 18 1.69 13.96 -11.00
CA LEU A 18 2.09 14.52 -9.71
C LEU A 18 2.45 13.45 -8.69
N VAL A 19 1.73 12.32 -8.68
CA VAL A 19 2.05 11.14 -7.85
C VAL A 19 3.42 10.57 -8.22
N VAL A 20 3.71 10.41 -9.51
CA VAL A 20 5.02 9.93 -9.99
C VAL A 20 6.14 10.88 -9.58
N LEU A 21 5.92 12.18 -9.75
CA LEU A 21 6.92 13.20 -9.40
C LEU A 21 7.19 13.24 -7.89
N GLU A 22 6.14 13.14 -7.07
CA GLU A 22 6.26 13.07 -5.61
C GLU A 22 6.98 11.80 -5.17
N ALA A 23 6.59 10.63 -5.70
CA ALA A 23 7.22 9.35 -5.39
C ALA A 23 8.70 9.32 -5.78
N ALA A 24 9.04 9.87 -6.95
CA ALA A 24 10.45 10.00 -7.38
C ALA A 24 11.26 10.90 -6.43
N GLY A 25 10.67 12.02 -5.99
CA GLY A 25 11.29 12.90 -4.99
C GLY A 25 11.60 12.13 -3.70
N TRP A 26 10.62 11.43 -3.13
CA TRP A 26 10.81 10.64 -1.93
C TRP A 26 11.85 9.52 -2.09
N THR A 27 11.87 8.84 -3.23
CA THR A 27 12.85 7.78 -3.52
C THR A 27 14.30 8.29 -3.55
N LEU A 28 14.51 9.57 -3.85
CA LEU A 28 15.85 10.17 -3.88
C LEU A 28 16.35 10.62 -2.50
N PHE A 29 15.47 10.73 -1.49
CA PHE A 29 15.86 11.24 -0.17
C PHE A 29 17.03 10.50 0.48
N PRO A 30 17.06 9.15 0.55
CA PRO A 30 18.18 8.44 1.16
C PRO A 30 19.52 8.78 0.51
N LEU A 31 19.55 8.87 -0.83
CA LEU A 31 20.76 9.22 -1.57
C LEU A 31 21.24 10.64 -1.27
N VAL A 32 20.30 11.60 -1.24
CA VAL A 32 20.64 13.02 -0.99
C VAL A 32 20.99 13.23 0.47
N ILE A 33 20.37 12.52 1.42
CA ILE A 33 20.77 12.51 2.84
C ILE A 33 22.21 11.99 2.98
N GLY A 34 22.52 10.87 2.31
CA GLY A 34 23.89 10.34 2.32
C GLY A 34 24.91 11.36 1.81
N ARG A 35 24.65 11.97 0.66
CA ARG A 35 25.50 13.03 0.11
C ARG A 35 25.62 14.24 1.04
N ALA A 36 24.56 14.62 1.73
CA ALA A 36 24.59 15.72 2.69
C ALA A 36 25.50 15.39 3.87
N VAL A 37 25.45 14.16 4.40
CA VAL A 37 26.35 13.70 5.47
C VAL A 37 27.81 13.75 5.02
N ASP A 38 28.13 13.15 3.86
CA ASP A 38 29.50 13.13 3.34
C ASP A 38 30.01 14.55 3.05
N SER A 39 29.15 15.42 2.52
CA SER A 39 29.49 16.84 2.28
C SER A 39 29.85 17.58 3.58
N VAL A 40 29.09 17.38 4.66
CA VAL A 40 29.36 17.99 5.97
C VAL A 40 30.67 17.46 6.56
N LEU A 41 30.93 16.17 6.43
CA LEU A 41 32.20 15.55 6.90
C LEU A 41 33.42 16.04 6.11
N ALA A 42 33.21 16.51 4.87
CA ALA A 42 34.20 17.14 4.03
C ALA A 42 34.26 18.68 4.17
N ASP A 43 33.72 19.26 5.25
CA ASP A 43 33.60 20.70 5.50
C ASP A 43 32.90 21.49 4.39
N SER A 44 32.03 20.86 3.61
CA SER A 44 31.21 21.47 2.57
C SER A 44 29.73 21.56 3.00
N ARG A 45 29.06 22.62 2.58
CA ARG A 45 27.59 22.80 2.81
C ARG A 45 26.74 22.52 1.58
N GLN A 46 27.34 22.12 0.48
CA GLN A 46 26.63 21.91 -0.77
C GLN A 46 25.52 20.84 -0.61
N GLY A 47 25.82 19.70 -0.02
CA GLY A 47 24.84 18.62 0.19
C GLY A 47 23.66 19.04 1.07
N LEU A 48 23.85 19.97 2.02
CA LEU A 48 22.75 20.52 2.83
C LEU A 48 21.80 21.38 1.97
N TYR A 49 22.32 22.16 1.03
CA TYR A 49 21.47 22.93 0.11
C TYR A 49 20.73 22.02 -0.87
N GLU A 50 21.37 20.94 -1.36
CA GLU A 50 20.72 19.93 -2.20
C GLU A 50 19.58 19.24 -1.44
N LEU A 51 19.79 18.84 -0.18
CA LEU A 51 18.76 18.23 0.67
C LEU A 51 17.61 19.20 0.97
N ALA A 52 17.91 20.44 1.31
CA ALA A 52 16.89 21.47 1.55
C ALA A 52 16.08 21.74 0.26
N GLY A 53 16.76 21.84 -0.89
CA GLY A 53 16.12 22.04 -2.19
C GLY A 53 15.19 20.89 -2.55
N LEU A 54 15.65 19.65 -2.41
CA LEU A 54 14.81 18.46 -2.64
C LEU A 54 13.62 18.43 -1.69
N GLY A 55 13.83 18.73 -0.38
CA GLY A 55 12.75 18.74 0.61
C GLY A 55 11.67 19.77 0.29
N ILE A 56 12.07 20.99 -0.05
CA ILE A 56 11.14 22.07 -0.43
C ILE A 56 10.38 21.70 -1.71
N ALA A 57 11.09 21.17 -2.72
CA ALA A 57 10.48 20.76 -3.99
C ALA A 57 9.47 19.62 -3.78
N ALA A 58 9.84 18.57 -3.03
CA ALA A 58 8.96 17.45 -2.71
C ALA A 58 7.71 17.91 -1.94
N MET A 59 7.89 18.77 -0.93
CA MET A 59 6.79 19.36 -0.18
C MET A 59 5.86 20.18 -1.08
N ALA A 60 6.40 21.01 -1.97
CA ALA A 60 5.61 21.80 -2.90
C ALA A 60 4.77 20.91 -3.84
N VAL A 61 5.38 19.85 -4.39
CA VAL A 61 4.68 18.87 -5.23
C VAL A 61 3.56 18.17 -4.44
N ALA A 62 3.83 17.72 -3.21
CA ALA A 62 2.85 17.06 -2.35
C ALA A 62 1.64 17.96 -2.05
N ILE A 63 1.89 19.25 -1.72
CA ILE A 63 0.82 20.24 -1.47
C ILE A 63 0.00 20.47 -2.74
N VAL A 64 0.67 20.72 -3.89
CA VAL A 64 -0.03 20.96 -5.17
C VAL A 64 -0.86 19.73 -5.55
N ARG A 65 -0.29 18.51 -5.44
CA ARG A 65 -1.03 17.27 -5.69
C ARG A 65 -2.28 17.20 -4.83
N ARG A 66 -2.16 17.34 -3.52
CA ARG A 66 -3.31 17.24 -2.61
C ARG A 66 -4.40 18.26 -2.92
N LEU A 67 -4.02 19.49 -3.26
CA LEU A 67 -4.97 20.54 -3.66
C LEU A 67 -5.66 20.23 -4.99
N VAL A 68 -4.95 19.64 -5.95
CA VAL A 68 -5.49 19.26 -7.26
C VAL A 68 -6.42 18.07 -7.10
N ASP A 69 -6.01 17.02 -6.37
CA ASP A 69 -6.75 15.79 -6.18
C ASP A 69 -8.09 16.05 -5.50
N SER A 70 -8.12 16.70 -4.34
CA SER A 70 -9.36 16.98 -3.62
C SER A 70 -10.37 17.75 -4.48
N ARG A 71 -9.91 18.76 -5.26
CA ARG A 71 -10.79 19.52 -6.14
C ARG A 71 -11.24 18.74 -7.38
N ALA A 72 -10.39 17.86 -7.90
CA ALA A 72 -10.73 17.04 -9.06
C ALA A 72 -11.77 15.98 -8.67
N TYR A 73 -11.52 15.25 -7.58
CA TYR A 73 -12.40 14.17 -7.13
C TYR A 73 -13.73 14.67 -6.59
N ALA A 74 -13.77 15.79 -5.86
CA ALA A 74 -15.02 16.45 -5.47
C ALA A 74 -15.92 16.78 -6.67
N ARG A 75 -15.35 17.29 -7.76
CA ARG A 75 -16.12 17.61 -8.99
C ARG A 75 -16.56 16.34 -9.72
N ILE A 76 -15.76 15.27 -9.72
CA ILE A 76 -16.11 13.99 -10.31
C ILE A 76 -17.27 13.38 -9.55
N TYR A 77 -17.18 13.35 -8.20
CA TYR A 77 -18.24 12.85 -7.34
C TYR A 77 -19.57 13.59 -7.54
N ALA A 78 -19.54 14.92 -7.51
CA ALA A 78 -20.75 15.73 -7.68
C ALA A 78 -21.43 15.47 -9.04
N ARG A 79 -20.67 15.50 -10.15
CA ARG A 79 -21.22 15.25 -11.48
C ARG A 79 -21.80 13.84 -11.66
N LEU A 80 -21.08 12.83 -11.19
CA LEU A 80 -21.55 11.44 -11.29
C LEU A 80 -22.72 11.19 -10.34
N GLY A 81 -22.74 11.84 -9.18
CA GLY A 81 -23.88 11.81 -8.27
C GLY A 81 -25.16 12.41 -8.88
N GLU A 82 -25.05 13.57 -9.52
CA GLU A 82 -26.14 14.21 -10.26
C GLU A 82 -26.69 13.28 -11.37
N GLU A 83 -25.79 12.70 -12.19
CA GLU A 83 -26.17 11.75 -13.27
C GLU A 83 -26.86 10.47 -12.72
N LEU A 84 -26.48 10.02 -11.52
CA LEU A 84 -27.12 8.86 -10.88
C LEU A 84 -28.51 9.17 -10.33
N VAL A 85 -28.72 10.37 -9.78
CA VAL A 85 -30.00 10.77 -9.19
C VAL A 85 -31.03 11.12 -10.25
N ASP A 86 -30.62 11.65 -11.40
CA ASP A 86 -31.50 12.05 -12.52
C ASP A 86 -32.23 10.86 -13.19
N ARG A 87 -31.78 9.63 -12.96
CA ARG A 87 -32.44 8.41 -13.42
C ARG A 87 -33.69 8.11 -12.58
N GLN A 88 -34.84 8.63 -13.01
CA GLN A 88 -36.11 8.65 -12.26
C GLN A 88 -36.76 7.26 -11.99
N ALA A 89 -36.28 6.18 -12.60
CA ALA A 89 -36.91 4.86 -12.55
C ALA A 89 -36.61 4.01 -11.31
N GLU A 90 -35.81 4.51 -10.34
CA GLU A 90 -35.29 3.69 -9.25
C GLU A 90 -35.79 4.12 -7.86
N SER A 91 -35.86 3.12 -6.94
CA SER A 91 -36.21 3.40 -5.53
C SER A 91 -35.15 4.26 -4.82
N THR A 92 -35.56 5.04 -3.82
CA THR A 92 -34.67 5.89 -3.03
C THR A 92 -33.54 5.08 -2.37
N SER A 93 -33.84 3.86 -1.89
CA SER A 93 -32.84 2.97 -1.28
C SER A 93 -31.76 2.54 -2.28
N THR A 94 -32.14 2.23 -3.52
CA THR A 94 -31.20 1.86 -4.59
C THR A 94 -30.31 3.04 -4.97
N ARG A 95 -30.87 4.25 -5.06
CA ARG A 95 -30.08 5.47 -5.34
C ARG A 95 -29.07 5.76 -4.23
N THR A 96 -29.48 5.65 -2.96
CA THR A 96 -28.59 5.85 -1.82
C THR A 96 -27.46 4.82 -1.81
N ALA A 97 -27.75 3.54 -2.06
CA ALA A 97 -26.72 2.51 -2.16
C ALA A 97 -25.72 2.78 -3.30
N ARG A 98 -26.20 3.26 -4.46
CA ARG A 98 -25.31 3.63 -5.59
C ARG A 98 -24.43 4.85 -5.30
N LEU A 99 -24.97 5.85 -4.59
CA LEU A 99 -24.16 7.00 -4.13
C LEU A 99 -23.07 6.55 -3.17
N GLY A 100 -23.36 5.59 -2.28
CA GLY A 100 -22.36 4.97 -1.40
C GLY A 100 -21.25 4.26 -2.19
N MET A 101 -21.61 3.44 -3.19
CA MET A 101 -20.62 2.79 -4.07
C MET A 101 -19.79 3.79 -4.88
N LEU A 102 -20.43 4.89 -5.33
CA LEU A 102 -19.72 5.97 -6.03
C LEU A 102 -18.70 6.65 -5.11
N TRP A 103 -19.08 6.91 -3.84
CA TRP A 103 -18.18 7.45 -2.83
C TRP A 103 -16.96 6.54 -2.60
N GLU A 104 -17.18 5.23 -2.38
CA GLU A 104 -16.09 4.27 -2.21
C GLU A 104 -15.15 4.23 -3.42
N MET A 105 -15.70 4.34 -4.63
CA MET A 105 -14.89 4.39 -5.85
C MET A 105 -14.05 5.66 -5.92
N VAL A 106 -14.64 6.82 -5.61
CA VAL A 106 -13.93 8.10 -5.62
C VAL A 106 -12.84 8.12 -4.56
N GLU A 107 -13.13 7.66 -3.34
CA GLU A 107 -12.16 7.52 -2.25
C GLU A 107 -10.99 6.61 -2.63
N PHE A 108 -11.27 5.49 -3.31
CA PHE A 108 -10.22 4.62 -3.81
C PHE A 108 -9.28 5.35 -4.78
N PHE A 109 -9.82 6.10 -5.75
CA PHE A 109 -9.02 6.84 -6.73
C PHE A 109 -8.28 8.03 -6.12
N GLU A 110 -8.84 8.66 -5.09
CA GLU A 110 -8.22 9.79 -4.40
C GLU A 110 -7.07 9.37 -3.48
N ASN A 111 -7.21 8.25 -2.78
CA ASN A 111 -6.28 7.82 -1.74
C ASN A 111 -5.56 6.51 -2.11
N SER A 112 -6.27 5.40 -2.28
CA SER A 112 -5.66 4.06 -2.39
C SER A 112 -4.86 3.86 -3.67
N LEU A 113 -5.32 4.38 -4.80
CA LEU A 113 -4.60 4.27 -6.08
C LEU A 113 -3.28 5.06 -6.10
N PRO A 114 -3.24 6.34 -5.65
CA PRO A 114 -1.98 7.05 -5.49
C PRO A 114 -0.98 6.35 -4.58
N ASP A 115 -1.43 5.82 -3.45
CA ASP A 115 -0.57 5.09 -2.51
C ASP A 115 0.02 3.83 -3.13
N LEU A 116 -0.77 3.07 -3.87
CA LEU A 116 -0.33 1.90 -4.61
C LEU A 116 0.71 2.27 -5.68
N VAL A 117 0.44 3.30 -6.48
CA VAL A 117 1.38 3.78 -7.51
C VAL A 117 2.69 4.28 -6.88
N THR A 118 2.60 5.06 -5.80
CA THR A 118 3.76 5.55 -5.04
C THR A 118 4.61 4.38 -4.54
N SER A 119 3.99 3.35 -3.98
CA SER A 119 4.70 2.19 -3.44
C SER A 119 5.40 1.37 -4.53
N VAL A 120 4.76 1.19 -5.68
CA VAL A 120 5.40 0.52 -6.83
C VAL A 120 6.59 1.32 -7.33
N ILE A 121 6.48 2.64 -7.43
CA ILE A 121 7.57 3.52 -7.89
C ILE A 121 8.72 3.51 -6.88
N ARG A 122 8.41 3.64 -5.58
CA ARG A 122 9.43 3.59 -4.52
C ARG A 122 10.15 2.25 -4.50
N LEU A 123 9.43 1.14 -4.57
CA LEU A 123 10.03 -0.19 -4.63
C LEU A 123 10.93 -0.35 -5.87
N ALA A 124 10.43 0.02 -7.06
CA ALA A 124 11.23 -0.04 -8.29
C ALA A 124 12.46 0.88 -8.22
N GLY A 125 12.29 2.11 -7.73
CA GLY A 125 13.38 3.06 -7.55
C GLY A 125 14.43 2.57 -6.55
N THR A 126 13.99 2.08 -5.39
CA THR A 126 14.88 1.47 -4.37
C THR A 126 15.68 0.31 -4.95
N VAL A 127 15.03 -0.60 -5.67
CA VAL A 127 15.67 -1.75 -6.33
C VAL A 127 16.71 -1.27 -7.37
N LEU A 128 16.37 -0.30 -8.21
CA LEU A 128 17.27 0.25 -9.22
C LEU A 128 18.48 0.94 -8.59
N ILE A 129 18.24 1.83 -7.61
CA ILE A 129 19.31 2.58 -6.95
C ILE A 129 20.22 1.62 -6.17
N LEU A 130 19.65 0.70 -5.41
CA LEU A 130 20.41 -0.25 -4.62
C LEU A 130 21.27 -1.19 -5.50
N SER A 131 20.74 -1.59 -6.67
CA SER A 131 21.50 -2.40 -7.65
C SER A 131 22.75 -1.67 -8.18
N ALA A 132 22.68 -0.34 -8.28
CA ALA A 132 23.79 0.50 -8.71
C ALA A 132 24.77 0.84 -7.57
N LEU A 133 24.27 1.03 -6.34
CA LEU A 133 25.08 1.41 -5.19
C LEU A 133 25.83 0.21 -4.59
N ASN A 134 25.13 -0.90 -4.36
CA ASN A 134 25.68 -2.08 -3.69
C ASN A 134 24.99 -3.37 -4.19
N ARG A 135 25.62 -4.03 -5.15
CA ARG A 135 25.09 -5.23 -5.78
C ARG A 135 24.87 -6.42 -4.81
N PRO A 136 25.78 -6.73 -3.86
CA PRO A 136 25.52 -7.76 -2.84
C PRO A 136 24.31 -7.47 -1.97
N VAL A 137 24.13 -6.23 -1.49
CA VAL A 137 22.96 -5.84 -0.69
C VAL A 137 21.69 -5.97 -1.53
N PHE A 138 21.71 -5.54 -2.80
CA PHE A 138 20.61 -5.75 -3.73
C PHE A 138 20.22 -7.23 -3.87
N LEU A 139 21.20 -8.13 -4.04
CA LEU A 139 20.94 -9.57 -4.11
C LEU A 139 20.39 -10.12 -2.78
N GLY A 140 20.86 -9.61 -1.65
CA GLY A 140 20.31 -9.89 -0.33
C GLY A 140 18.83 -9.49 -0.22
N CYS A 141 18.46 -8.32 -0.71
CA CYS A 141 17.06 -7.87 -0.79
C CYS A 141 16.20 -8.84 -1.62
N LEU A 142 16.68 -9.25 -2.80
CA LEU A 142 15.96 -10.21 -3.64
C LEU A 142 15.80 -11.57 -2.96
N ALA A 143 16.85 -12.05 -2.26
CA ALA A 143 16.79 -13.30 -1.51
C ALA A 143 15.76 -13.27 -0.39
N VAL A 144 15.71 -12.18 0.38
CA VAL A 144 14.72 -11.97 1.44
C VAL A 144 13.31 -11.85 0.87
N ALA A 145 13.12 -11.11 -0.24
CA ALA A 145 11.82 -11.03 -0.91
C ALA A 145 11.35 -12.42 -1.38
N ALA A 146 12.22 -13.19 -2.02
CA ALA A 146 11.90 -14.54 -2.46
C ALA A 146 11.57 -15.47 -1.28
N ALA A 147 12.34 -15.42 -0.20
CA ALA A 147 12.07 -16.17 1.02
C ALA A 147 10.72 -15.81 1.65
N THR A 148 10.36 -14.53 1.65
CA THR A 148 9.07 -14.05 2.13
C THR A 148 7.91 -14.58 1.27
N VAL A 149 8.04 -14.53 -0.06
CA VAL A 149 7.03 -15.08 -0.97
C VAL A 149 6.86 -16.59 -0.76
N VAL A 150 7.97 -17.32 -0.63
CA VAL A 150 7.93 -18.78 -0.34
C VAL A 150 7.25 -19.07 0.99
N LEU A 151 7.57 -18.31 2.05
CA LEU A 151 6.93 -18.44 3.36
C LEU A 151 5.39 -18.29 3.25
N TYR A 152 4.91 -17.23 2.64
CA TYR A 152 3.47 -16.98 2.46
C TYR A 152 2.80 -18.00 1.53
N ALA A 153 3.50 -18.51 0.52
CA ALA A 153 3.01 -19.59 -0.32
C ALA A 153 2.84 -20.90 0.46
N LEU A 154 3.78 -21.23 1.34
CA LEU A 154 3.72 -22.42 2.18
C LEU A 154 2.62 -22.33 3.26
N THR A 155 2.41 -21.15 3.84
CA THR A 155 1.40 -20.92 4.88
C THR A 155 0.01 -20.57 4.33
N GLY A 156 -0.09 -20.26 3.05
CA GLY A 156 -1.33 -19.77 2.41
C GLY A 156 -2.50 -20.74 2.52
N ASN A 157 -2.28 -22.04 2.34
CA ASN A 157 -3.33 -23.05 2.51
C ASN A 157 -3.85 -23.11 3.96
N LEU A 158 -2.96 -22.91 4.92
CA LEU A 158 -3.32 -22.91 6.35
C LEU A 158 -4.13 -21.64 6.69
N THR A 159 -3.70 -20.49 6.18
CA THR A 159 -4.43 -19.21 6.28
C THR A 159 -5.83 -19.34 5.70
N THR A 160 -5.97 -19.90 4.51
CA THR A 160 -7.27 -20.13 3.87
C THR A 160 -8.17 -21.02 4.71
N ARG A 161 -7.64 -22.14 5.23
CA ARG A 161 -8.38 -23.06 6.08
C ARG A 161 -8.87 -22.40 7.38
N TYR A 162 -8.03 -21.57 8.02
CA TYR A 162 -8.41 -20.88 9.26
C TYR A 162 -9.45 -19.79 9.00
N ASN A 163 -9.32 -19.05 7.89
CA ASN A 163 -10.33 -18.08 7.47
C ASN A 163 -11.68 -18.75 7.15
N GLN A 164 -11.68 -19.88 6.46
CA GLN A 164 -12.92 -20.65 6.23
C GLN A 164 -13.57 -21.06 7.54
N GLY A 165 -12.80 -21.61 8.47
CA GLY A 165 -13.33 -22.00 9.79
C GLY A 165 -13.92 -20.82 10.57
N LEU A 166 -13.32 -19.63 10.47
CA LEU A 166 -13.83 -18.40 11.06
C LEU A 166 -15.12 -17.94 10.38
N ASN A 167 -15.16 -17.94 9.05
CA ASN A 167 -16.34 -17.56 8.26
C ASN A 167 -17.52 -18.49 8.51
N ASP A 168 -17.29 -19.82 8.59
CA ASP A 168 -18.31 -20.79 8.94
C ASP A 168 -18.95 -20.51 10.31
N GLN A 169 -18.17 -19.98 11.25
CA GLN A 169 -18.70 -19.54 12.54
C GLN A 169 -19.52 -18.25 12.41
N HIS A 170 -19.09 -17.28 11.61
CA HIS A 170 -19.87 -16.06 11.37
C HIS A 170 -21.24 -16.38 10.74
N GLU A 171 -21.31 -17.33 9.82
CA GLU A 171 -22.60 -17.74 9.23
C GLU A 171 -23.57 -18.33 10.27
N ARG A 172 -23.04 -18.99 11.33
CA ARG A 172 -23.83 -19.59 12.43
C ARG A 172 -24.16 -18.61 13.56
N GLU A 173 -23.68 -17.37 13.49
CA GLU A 173 -23.86 -16.39 14.57
C GLU A 173 -25.34 -16.04 14.77
N VAL A 174 -26.10 -15.89 13.69
CA VAL A 174 -27.54 -15.60 13.74
C VAL A 174 -28.29 -16.68 14.51
N ASP A 175 -28.05 -17.96 14.15
CA ASP A 175 -28.69 -19.13 14.79
C ASP A 175 -28.35 -19.21 16.29
N ALA A 176 -27.11 -18.84 16.64
CA ALA A 176 -26.71 -18.83 18.04
C ALA A 176 -27.43 -17.75 18.85
N VAL A 177 -27.56 -16.53 18.29
CA VAL A 177 -28.23 -15.38 18.91
C VAL A 177 -29.73 -15.62 19.00
N GLU A 178 -30.37 -16.13 17.90
CA GLU A 178 -31.82 -16.45 17.89
C GLU A 178 -32.22 -17.49 18.92
N SER A 179 -31.29 -18.36 19.35
CA SER A 179 -31.59 -19.35 20.39
C SER A 179 -32.00 -18.75 21.75
N GLY A 180 -31.64 -17.49 22.03
CA GLY A 180 -31.87 -16.83 23.30
C GLY A 180 -31.15 -17.46 24.52
N ASP A 181 -30.31 -18.51 24.31
CA ASP A 181 -29.56 -19.18 25.37
C ASP A 181 -28.15 -18.58 25.53
N PRO A 182 -27.86 -17.88 26.65
CA PRO A 182 -26.54 -17.29 26.89
C PRO A 182 -25.38 -18.32 26.87
N ALA A 183 -25.66 -19.58 27.30
CA ALA A 183 -24.66 -20.60 27.32
C ALA A 183 -24.30 -21.08 25.89
N ARG A 184 -25.28 -21.14 24.99
CA ARG A 184 -25.08 -21.45 23.55
C ARG A 184 -24.31 -20.33 22.84
N VAL A 185 -24.71 -19.09 23.07
CA VAL A 185 -23.98 -17.91 22.54
C VAL A 185 -22.55 -17.91 23.03
N GLY A 186 -22.31 -18.12 24.34
CA GLY A 186 -20.98 -18.16 24.91
C GLY A 186 -20.09 -19.29 24.36
N ARG A 187 -20.65 -20.46 24.05
CA ARG A 187 -19.90 -21.53 23.35
C ARG A 187 -19.51 -21.12 21.93
N HIS A 188 -20.49 -20.60 21.18
CA HIS A 188 -20.26 -20.11 19.81
C HIS A 188 -19.16 -19.06 19.73
N LEU A 189 -19.20 -18.04 20.59
CA LEU A 189 -18.15 -16.99 20.65
C LEU A 189 -16.76 -17.58 20.97
N ARG A 190 -16.67 -18.57 21.86
CA ARG A 190 -15.40 -19.24 22.16
C ARG A 190 -14.88 -20.04 20.95
N ASP A 191 -15.75 -20.71 20.22
CA ASP A 191 -15.36 -21.50 19.05
C ASP A 191 -14.92 -20.59 17.89
N MET A 192 -15.59 -19.45 17.70
CA MET A 192 -15.18 -18.40 16.78
C MET A 192 -13.79 -17.83 17.15
N MET A 193 -13.59 -17.49 18.43
CA MET A 193 -12.31 -16.97 18.90
C MET A 193 -11.16 -17.98 18.78
N ARG A 194 -11.42 -19.28 18.85
CA ARG A 194 -10.39 -20.31 18.60
C ARG A 194 -9.81 -20.23 17.20
N TRP A 195 -10.65 -19.99 16.19
CA TRP A 195 -10.18 -19.80 14.81
C TRP A 195 -9.41 -18.50 14.64
N ASN A 196 -9.91 -17.42 15.24
CA ASN A 196 -9.23 -16.14 15.25
C ASN A 196 -7.85 -16.20 15.91
N ILE A 197 -7.72 -16.93 17.05
CA ILE A 197 -6.43 -17.13 17.73
C ILE A 197 -5.47 -17.91 16.82
N LYS A 198 -5.91 -19.00 16.17
CA LYS A 198 -5.05 -19.78 15.26
C LYS A 198 -4.56 -18.95 14.08
N LEU A 199 -5.43 -18.08 13.55
CA LEU A 199 -5.05 -17.16 12.47
C LEU A 199 -4.03 -16.14 12.96
N SER A 200 -4.27 -15.53 14.11
CA SER A 200 -3.36 -14.57 14.74
C SER A 200 -1.99 -15.20 15.07
N ASP A 201 -1.97 -16.42 15.60
CA ASP A 201 -0.72 -17.14 15.91
C ASP A 201 0.08 -17.42 14.63
N LEU A 202 -0.59 -17.81 13.54
CA LEU A 202 0.04 -18.03 12.24
C LEU A 202 0.60 -16.72 11.65
N GLU A 203 -0.16 -15.65 11.73
CA GLU A 203 0.26 -14.32 11.30
C GLU A 203 1.46 -13.83 12.11
N ALA A 204 1.43 -14.01 13.44
CA ALA A 204 2.53 -13.65 14.32
C ALA A 204 3.80 -14.47 14.01
N ALA A 205 3.67 -15.77 13.73
CA ALA A 205 4.81 -16.61 13.33
C ALA A 205 5.40 -16.15 11.97
N ASN A 206 4.56 -15.92 10.98
CA ASN A 206 4.99 -15.41 9.67
C ASN A 206 5.69 -14.05 9.81
N PHE A 207 5.09 -13.12 10.55
CA PHE A 207 5.67 -11.82 10.83
C PHE A 207 7.03 -11.94 11.52
N GLY A 208 7.13 -12.80 12.54
CA GLY A 208 8.38 -13.03 13.27
C GLY A 208 9.50 -13.55 12.36
N ILE A 209 9.20 -14.51 11.47
CA ILE A 209 10.18 -15.03 10.51
C ILE A 209 10.65 -13.93 9.55
N VAL A 210 9.70 -13.20 8.96
CA VAL A 210 10.02 -12.06 8.04
C VAL A 210 10.87 -11.02 8.76
N TRP A 211 10.53 -10.70 10.01
CA TRP A 211 11.30 -9.75 10.81
C TRP A 211 12.73 -10.19 11.06
N VAL A 212 12.95 -11.48 11.39
CA VAL A 212 14.31 -12.03 11.54
C VAL A 212 15.10 -11.94 10.24
N LEU A 213 14.49 -12.26 9.10
CA LEU A 213 15.12 -12.13 7.78
C LEU A 213 15.49 -10.66 7.49
N MET A 214 14.61 -9.71 7.82
CA MET A 214 14.85 -8.27 7.61
C MET A 214 15.99 -7.75 8.52
N VAL A 215 16.03 -8.16 9.79
CA VAL A 215 17.14 -7.80 10.69
C VAL A 215 18.46 -8.40 10.20
N GLY A 216 18.45 -9.66 9.75
CA GLY A 216 19.63 -10.29 9.14
C GLY A 216 20.11 -9.54 7.89
N LEU A 217 19.20 -9.13 7.02
CA LEU A 217 19.50 -8.32 5.84
C LEU A 217 20.08 -6.96 6.24
N LEU A 218 19.53 -6.31 7.27
CA LEU A 218 20.02 -5.02 7.75
C LEU A 218 21.46 -5.13 8.28
N VAL A 219 21.73 -6.14 9.12
CA VAL A 219 23.08 -6.40 9.66
C VAL A 219 24.06 -6.67 8.52
N PHE A 220 23.68 -7.52 7.56
CA PHE A 220 24.47 -7.80 6.36
C PHE A 220 24.75 -6.54 5.57
N SER A 221 23.73 -5.69 5.37
CA SER A 221 23.84 -4.46 4.58
C SER A 221 24.78 -3.44 5.19
N VAL A 222 24.75 -3.30 6.51
CA VAL A 222 25.72 -2.41 7.23
C VAL A 222 27.14 -2.93 7.08
N ALA A 223 27.38 -4.23 7.30
CA ALA A 223 28.70 -4.82 7.18
C ALA A 223 29.25 -4.69 5.76
N GLU A 224 28.48 -5.10 4.76
CA GLU A 224 28.86 -5.07 3.34
C GLU A 224 29.10 -3.64 2.81
N ALA A 225 28.26 -2.68 3.21
CA ALA A 225 28.42 -1.29 2.81
C ALA A 225 29.67 -0.66 3.46
N ALA A 226 29.93 -0.94 4.74
CA ALA A 226 31.08 -0.43 5.46
C ALA A 226 32.42 -0.98 4.93
N GLU A 227 32.43 -2.22 4.41
CA GLU A 227 33.63 -2.81 3.80
C GLU A 227 33.97 -2.20 2.43
N ARG A 228 32.96 -1.72 1.69
CA ARG A 228 33.12 -1.29 0.29
C ARG A 228 33.33 0.20 0.10
N THR A 229 32.93 1.01 1.05
CA THR A 229 33.03 2.47 0.93
C THR A 229 33.59 3.11 2.19
N VAL A 230 34.37 4.18 1.98
CA VAL A 230 34.91 5.04 3.04
C VAL A 230 33.92 6.19 3.34
N GLU A 231 32.89 6.37 2.50
CA GLU A 231 31.90 7.44 2.62
C GLU A 231 30.78 7.00 3.58
N TYR A 232 30.74 7.58 4.77
CA TYR A 232 29.75 7.25 5.81
C TYR A 232 28.31 7.55 5.37
N GLY A 233 28.11 8.61 4.62
CA GLY A 233 26.80 8.96 4.09
C GLY A 233 26.31 7.96 3.06
N MET A 234 27.19 7.36 2.26
CA MET A 234 26.83 6.30 1.34
C MET A 234 26.38 5.03 2.08
N VAL A 235 27.06 4.66 3.19
CA VAL A 235 26.61 3.56 4.05
C VAL A 235 25.21 3.83 4.59
N LEU A 236 24.96 5.05 5.07
CA LEU A 236 23.65 5.48 5.56
C LEU A 236 22.59 5.38 4.47
N ALA A 237 22.86 5.83 3.25
CA ALA A 237 21.94 5.75 2.12
C ALA A 237 21.55 4.29 1.80
N VAL A 238 22.52 3.37 1.76
CA VAL A 238 22.25 1.93 1.54
C VAL A 238 21.35 1.38 2.63
N VAL A 239 21.62 1.66 3.89
CA VAL A 239 20.80 1.21 5.04
C VAL A 239 19.38 1.76 4.93
N MET A 240 19.22 3.04 4.61
CA MET A 240 17.89 3.64 4.42
C MET A 240 17.11 2.99 3.27
N TYR A 241 17.77 2.65 2.15
CA TYR A 241 17.12 1.92 1.06
C TYR A 241 16.73 0.50 1.45
N VAL A 242 17.49 -0.17 2.30
CA VAL A 242 17.09 -1.47 2.84
C VAL A 242 15.85 -1.34 3.72
N PHE A 243 15.72 -0.29 4.53
CA PHE A 243 14.50 -0.01 5.29
C PHE A 243 13.30 0.28 4.37
N GLU A 244 13.47 1.11 3.33
CA GLU A 244 12.40 1.36 2.35
C GLU A 244 11.97 0.09 1.61
N PHE A 245 12.92 -0.76 1.27
CA PHE A 245 12.65 -2.07 0.68
C PHE A 245 11.84 -2.95 1.63
N ALA A 246 12.25 -3.05 2.90
CA ALA A 246 11.57 -3.83 3.93
C ALA A 246 10.12 -3.35 4.14
N GLU A 247 9.91 -2.04 4.24
CA GLU A 247 8.58 -1.42 4.33
C GLU A 247 7.72 -1.79 3.12
N SER A 248 8.26 -1.63 1.91
CA SER A 248 7.54 -1.91 0.67
C SER A 248 7.12 -3.39 0.57
N VAL A 249 8.00 -4.33 0.94
CA VAL A 249 7.69 -5.76 0.94
C VAL A 249 6.60 -6.10 1.95
N THR A 250 6.62 -5.49 3.13
CA THR A 250 5.63 -5.71 4.19
C THR A 250 4.24 -5.21 3.79
N LEU A 251 4.15 -4.13 2.99
CA LEU A 251 2.89 -3.55 2.53
C LEU A 251 2.29 -4.24 1.30
N LEU A 252 3.02 -5.12 0.60
CA LEU A 252 2.51 -5.81 -0.60
C LEU A 252 1.19 -6.56 -0.40
N PRO A 253 0.96 -7.32 0.71
CA PRO A 253 -0.33 -7.98 0.94
C PRO A 253 -1.49 -6.98 1.07
N PHE A 254 -1.27 -5.84 1.71
CA PHE A 254 -2.27 -4.78 1.85
C PHE A 254 -2.67 -4.22 0.48
N TYR A 255 -1.70 -3.91 -0.39
CA TYR A 255 -1.97 -3.42 -1.75
C TYR A 255 -2.68 -4.44 -2.62
N TYR A 256 -2.36 -5.72 -2.46
CA TYR A 256 -3.07 -6.79 -3.15
C TYR A 256 -4.56 -6.85 -2.76
N GLN A 257 -4.87 -6.71 -1.46
CA GLN A 257 -6.26 -6.65 -0.97
C GLN A 257 -7.00 -5.42 -1.51
N GLN A 258 -6.35 -4.25 -1.53
CA GLN A 258 -6.93 -3.03 -2.11
C GLN A 258 -7.24 -3.20 -3.60
N TRP A 259 -6.36 -3.86 -4.35
CA TRP A 259 -6.58 -4.16 -5.76
C TRP A 259 -7.76 -5.12 -5.98
N LEU A 260 -7.90 -6.15 -5.15
CA LEU A 260 -9.06 -7.06 -5.20
C LEU A 260 -10.37 -6.32 -4.91
N ARG A 261 -10.39 -5.46 -3.90
CA ARG A 261 -11.55 -4.61 -3.57
C ARG A 261 -11.94 -3.71 -4.74
N LEU A 262 -10.96 -3.07 -5.38
CA LEU A 262 -11.21 -2.27 -6.58
C LEU A 262 -11.85 -3.09 -7.70
N ARG A 263 -11.35 -4.28 -7.96
CA ARG A 263 -11.87 -5.18 -8.99
C ARG A 263 -13.34 -5.55 -8.71
N GLU A 264 -13.68 -5.81 -7.45
CA GLU A 264 -15.04 -6.13 -7.04
C GLU A 264 -15.98 -4.94 -7.23
N ILE A 265 -15.63 -3.75 -6.70
CA ILE A 265 -16.41 -2.51 -6.84
C ILE A 265 -16.62 -2.19 -8.33
N SER A 266 -15.57 -2.34 -9.14
CA SER A 266 -15.64 -2.08 -10.57
C SER A 266 -16.56 -3.07 -11.30
N GLY A 267 -16.56 -4.33 -10.90
CA GLY A 267 -17.45 -5.36 -11.44
C GLY A 267 -18.93 -5.05 -11.15
N ARG A 268 -19.23 -4.66 -9.92
CA ARG A 268 -20.60 -4.29 -9.50
C ARG A 268 -21.12 -3.05 -10.25
N LEU A 269 -20.30 -2.03 -10.43
CA LEU A 269 -20.66 -0.82 -11.15
C LEU A 269 -20.88 -1.07 -12.65
N THR A 270 -20.08 -1.94 -13.28
CA THR A 270 -20.25 -2.30 -14.69
C THR A 270 -21.49 -3.18 -14.92
N ALA A 271 -21.82 -4.10 -14.02
CA ALA A 271 -23.03 -4.89 -14.09
C ALA A 271 -24.30 -4.01 -14.02
N VAL A 272 -24.27 -2.97 -13.18
CA VAL A 272 -25.35 -2.00 -13.02
C VAL A 272 -25.51 -1.10 -14.27
N THR A 273 -24.41 -0.71 -14.94
CA THR A 273 -24.47 0.10 -16.17
C THR A 273 -24.82 -0.72 -17.40
N ALA A 274 -24.63 -2.04 -17.41
CA ALA A 274 -25.01 -2.94 -18.50
C ALA A 274 -26.47 -3.40 -18.41
N ALA A 275 -27.09 -3.33 -17.23
CA ALA A 275 -28.49 -3.68 -16.99
C ALA A 275 -29.46 -2.47 -17.16
N ALA A 276 -28.92 -1.29 -17.48
CA ALA A 276 -29.63 -0.06 -17.80
C ALA A 276 -29.47 0.29 -19.27
#